data_45be269ca13e788fd294c229e87d38d0
#
_entry.id   45be269ca13e788fd294c229e87d38d0
#
_cell.length_a   1.000
_cell.length_b   1.000
_cell.length_c   1.000
_cell.angle_alpha   90.00
_cell.angle_beta   90.00
_cell.angle_gamma   90.00
#
_symmetry.space_group_name_H-M   'P 1'
#
loop_
_entity.id
_entity.type
_entity.pdbx_description
1 polymer ?
#
loop_
_entity_poly.entity_id
_entity_poly.type
_entity_poly.pdbx_seq_one_letter_code
_entity_poly.pdbx_strand_id
1 'polypeptide(L)'
;MALAIFSAQAQMGRGGFGQMPQIDVTFNPYVEAPAGYDAERPGIDRGTLETVEYKSESVGTVRKATVYLPPKFDANKKYPVLYLLHGIGGDEREWLQGVPNIIMDNLYADGKAAEMIIVMPNGRAQVNDRAEGNVYATAPAFAAFEQDLLGSLIPFIEGKYNVYTDKMHRAIAGLSMGGGQSLNFGLGHMDVFAYVGGFSSAPNTNTPEVLIPDVAKTKAENKLLWMVCGSKDGLMYNSSRLKAFCDEHGIPCTLINFPDGEHNFVVWKYGLFNFAQLIFK
;
A
#
# COMPACT_ATOMS: atom_id res chain seq x y z
N MET A 1 35.75 -17.37 13.27
CA MET A 1 34.32 -17.72 13.22
C MET A 1 33.76 -17.05 12.00
N ALA A 2 33.46 -17.81 10.95
CA ALA A 2 32.93 -17.27 9.68
C ALA A 2 31.42 -17.17 9.75
N LEU A 3 30.88 -15.97 9.49
CA LEU A 3 29.44 -15.77 9.30
C LEU A 3 29.06 -16.39 7.94
N ALA A 4 28.20 -17.40 7.98
CA ALA A 4 27.58 -17.97 6.80
C ALA A 4 26.40 -17.06 6.38
N ILE A 5 26.60 -16.36 5.26
CA ILE A 5 25.54 -15.63 4.56
C ILE A 5 24.77 -16.66 3.75
N PHE A 6 23.56 -17.02 4.18
CA PHE A 6 22.64 -17.81 3.37
C PHE A 6 21.97 -16.90 2.33
N SER A 7 22.48 -16.92 1.10
CA SER A 7 21.79 -16.39 -0.05
C SER A 7 20.76 -17.40 -0.55
N ALA A 8 19.49 -17.19 -0.23
CA ALA A 8 18.39 -17.93 -0.86
C ALA A 8 18.16 -17.39 -2.27
N GLN A 9 18.88 -17.93 -3.26
CA GLN A 9 18.52 -17.76 -4.67
C GLN A 9 17.32 -18.65 -4.96
N ALA A 10 16.13 -18.04 -5.04
CA ALA A 10 14.95 -18.71 -5.54
C ALA A 10 15.10 -18.92 -7.05
N GLN A 11 15.21 -20.15 -7.47
CA GLN A 11 15.19 -20.61 -8.86
C GLN A 11 13.76 -20.49 -9.40
N MET A 12 13.45 -19.41 -10.13
CA MET A 12 12.16 -19.24 -10.80
C MET A 12 12.12 -20.09 -12.08
N GLY A 13 11.54 -21.29 -11.98
CA GLY A 13 11.13 -22.11 -13.12
C GLY A 13 9.90 -21.52 -13.83
N ARG A 14 9.79 -21.73 -15.14
CA ARG A 14 8.59 -21.46 -15.94
C ARG A 14 7.43 -22.36 -15.45
N GLY A 15 6.49 -21.78 -14.72
CA GLY A 15 5.29 -22.45 -14.21
C GLY A 15 4.84 -21.70 -12.97
N GLY A 16 3.57 -21.34 -12.90
CA GLY A 16 2.95 -20.50 -11.89
C GLY A 16 3.51 -20.62 -10.49
N PHE A 17 3.36 -19.60 -9.69
CA PHE A 17 3.79 -19.57 -8.28
C PHE A 17 3.46 -20.92 -7.64
N GLY A 18 4.50 -21.75 -7.32
CA GLY A 18 4.30 -23.02 -6.66
C GLY A 18 3.43 -22.82 -5.42
N GLN A 19 2.58 -23.80 -5.09
CA GLN A 19 1.73 -23.69 -3.90
C GLN A 19 2.59 -23.37 -2.68
N MET A 20 2.49 -22.12 -2.21
CA MET A 20 3.11 -21.70 -0.96
C MET A 20 2.46 -22.47 0.20
N PRO A 21 3.20 -22.78 1.28
CA PRO A 21 2.60 -23.45 2.43
C PRO A 21 1.37 -22.67 2.92
N GLN A 22 0.28 -23.38 3.20
CA GLN A 22 -0.84 -22.79 3.89
C GLN A 22 -0.48 -22.59 5.37
N ILE A 23 -0.71 -21.39 5.87
CA ILE A 23 -0.62 -21.08 7.30
C ILE A 23 -2.06 -20.96 7.81
N ASP A 24 -2.38 -21.74 8.81
CA ASP A 24 -3.70 -21.68 9.44
C ASP A 24 -3.79 -20.43 10.33
N VAL A 25 -4.70 -19.54 9.96
CA VAL A 25 -4.94 -18.28 10.68
C VAL A 25 -6.44 -18.00 10.76
N THR A 26 -6.84 -17.31 11.80
CA THR A 26 -8.21 -16.77 11.91
C THR A 26 -8.33 -15.50 11.08
N PHE A 27 -9.08 -15.57 9.99
CA PHE A 27 -9.42 -14.41 9.19
C PHE A 27 -10.46 -13.54 9.90
N ASN A 28 -10.34 -12.23 9.72
CA ASN A 28 -11.40 -11.32 10.12
C ASN A 28 -12.62 -11.48 9.20
N PRO A 29 -13.84 -11.20 9.67
CA PRO A 29 -15.04 -11.34 8.87
C PRO A 29 -15.00 -10.51 7.59
N TYR A 30 -15.31 -11.15 6.47
CA TYR A 30 -15.57 -10.45 5.21
C TYR A 30 -16.95 -9.78 5.30
N VAL A 31 -17.01 -8.51 4.94
CA VAL A 31 -18.27 -7.75 4.81
C VAL A 31 -18.33 -7.27 3.37
N GLU A 32 -19.39 -7.64 2.66
CA GLU A 32 -19.57 -7.24 1.27
C GLU A 32 -19.64 -5.72 1.13
N ALA A 33 -18.91 -5.17 0.16
CA ALA A 33 -19.00 -3.76 -0.15
C ALA A 33 -20.37 -3.44 -0.80
N PRO A 34 -20.96 -2.27 -0.53
CA PRO A 34 -22.24 -1.89 -1.15
C PRO A 34 -22.14 -1.91 -2.68
N ALA A 35 -23.21 -2.37 -3.34
CA ALA A 35 -23.28 -2.34 -4.79
C ALA A 35 -23.03 -0.90 -5.32
N GLY A 36 -22.16 -0.77 -6.32
CA GLY A 36 -21.82 0.53 -6.92
C GLY A 36 -20.88 1.40 -6.09
N TYR A 37 -20.21 0.87 -5.07
CA TYR A 37 -19.19 1.62 -4.29
C TYR A 37 -18.05 2.17 -5.15
N ASP A 38 -17.79 1.53 -6.28
CA ASP A 38 -16.74 1.83 -7.26
C ASP A 38 -17.31 2.32 -8.62
N ALA A 39 -18.58 2.68 -8.65
CA ALA A 39 -19.27 3.22 -9.82
C ALA A 39 -19.54 4.72 -9.68
N GLU A 40 -19.46 5.44 -10.79
CA GLU A 40 -19.80 6.87 -10.81
C GLU A 40 -21.24 7.13 -10.33
N ARG A 41 -21.39 8.05 -9.39
CA ARG A 41 -22.68 8.51 -8.87
C ARG A 41 -22.95 9.91 -9.40
N PRO A 42 -24.14 10.16 -10.04
CA PRO A 42 -24.49 11.49 -10.48
C PRO A 42 -24.79 12.41 -9.29
N GLY A 43 -24.52 13.69 -9.47
CA GLY A 43 -24.94 14.74 -8.51
C GLY A 43 -24.09 14.85 -7.25
N ILE A 44 -22.96 14.14 -7.13
CA ILE A 44 -21.98 14.32 -6.05
C ILE A 44 -20.82 15.20 -6.49
N ASP A 45 -20.22 15.90 -5.53
CA ASP A 45 -18.95 16.61 -5.75
C ASP A 45 -17.83 15.61 -6.06
N ARG A 46 -16.90 16.00 -6.94
CA ARG A 46 -15.80 15.15 -7.39
C ARG A 46 -14.45 15.75 -7.08
N GLY A 47 -13.51 14.89 -6.68
CA GLY A 47 -12.11 15.24 -6.59
C GLY A 47 -11.45 15.34 -7.96
N THR A 48 -10.19 15.74 -7.96
CA THR A 48 -9.38 15.91 -9.18
C THR A 48 -8.14 15.05 -9.13
N LEU A 49 -7.71 14.59 -10.30
CA LEU A 49 -6.45 13.87 -10.49
C LEU A 49 -5.46 14.79 -11.20
N GLU A 50 -4.24 14.86 -10.70
CA GLU A 50 -3.15 15.57 -11.36
C GLU A 50 -1.88 14.72 -11.35
N THR A 51 -1.01 14.91 -12.33
CA THR A 51 0.34 14.35 -12.33
C THR A 51 1.32 15.40 -11.85
N VAL A 52 2.13 15.04 -10.86
CA VAL A 52 3.20 15.89 -10.35
C VAL A 52 4.55 15.29 -10.69
N GLU A 53 5.54 16.16 -10.85
CA GLU A 53 6.94 15.81 -11.06
C GLU A 53 7.76 16.27 -9.85
N TYR A 54 8.64 15.39 -9.35
CA TYR A 54 9.56 15.72 -8.26
C TYR A 54 10.96 15.23 -8.57
N LYS A 55 11.94 15.92 -8.04
CA LYS A 55 13.34 15.54 -8.14
C LYS A 55 13.63 14.45 -7.11
N SER A 56 14.03 13.28 -7.57
CA SER A 56 14.48 12.19 -6.72
C SER A 56 15.98 12.33 -6.47
N GLU A 57 16.35 12.57 -5.23
CA GLU A 57 17.77 12.65 -4.85
C GLU A 57 18.42 11.26 -4.85
N SER A 58 17.69 10.21 -4.47
CA SER A 58 18.20 8.83 -4.41
C SER A 58 18.42 8.21 -5.80
N VAL A 59 17.57 8.57 -6.79
CA VAL A 59 17.67 8.08 -8.17
C VAL A 59 18.46 9.02 -9.08
N GLY A 60 18.51 10.31 -8.74
CA GLY A 60 19.17 11.34 -9.53
C GLY A 60 18.37 11.80 -10.77
N THR A 61 17.08 11.52 -10.83
CA THR A 61 16.19 11.87 -11.95
C THR A 61 14.93 12.59 -11.49
N VAL A 62 14.20 13.18 -12.42
CA VAL A 62 12.83 13.66 -12.20
C VAL A 62 11.90 12.45 -12.29
N ARG A 63 11.08 12.23 -11.26
CA ARG A 63 10.12 11.14 -11.17
C ARG A 63 8.70 11.68 -11.06
N LYS A 64 7.71 10.81 -11.27
CA LYS A 64 6.30 11.19 -11.32
C LYS A 64 5.48 10.53 -10.23
N ALA A 65 4.42 11.21 -9.82
CA ALA A 65 3.34 10.65 -9.03
C ALA A 65 1.99 11.17 -9.55
N THR A 66 0.96 10.34 -9.49
CA THR A 66 -0.43 10.78 -9.66
C THR A 66 -0.98 11.15 -8.29
N VAL A 67 -1.60 12.31 -8.19
CA VAL A 67 -2.17 12.83 -6.94
C VAL A 67 -3.67 13.02 -7.12
N TYR A 68 -4.44 12.47 -6.20
CA TYR A 68 -5.86 12.76 -6.08
C TYR A 68 -6.08 13.79 -4.98
N LEU A 69 -6.78 14.87 -5.31
CA LEU A 69 -7.23 15.91 -4.41
C LEU A 69 -8.73 15.74 -4.15
N PRO A 70 -9.20 15.81 -2.88
CA PRO A 70 -10.60 15.59 -2.54
C PRO A 70 -11.52 16.65 -3.16
N PRO A 71 -12.84 16.39 -3.23
CA PRO A 71 -13.81 17.37 -3.69
C PRO A 71 -13.69 18.69 -2.93
N LYS A 72 -13.82 19.82 -3.64
CA LYS A 72 -13.70 21.17 -3.05
C LYS A 72 -12.38 21.38 -2.32
N PHE A 73 -11.29 20.81 -2.83
CA PHE A 73 -9.96 21.01 -2.27
C PHE A 73 -9.69 22.49 -1.99
N ASP A 74 -9.27 22.79 -0.75
CA ASP A 74 -8.88 24.15 -0.32
C ASP A 74 -7.40 24.14 0.09
N ALA A 75 -6.57 24.88 -0.63
CA ALA A 75 -5.14 24.99 -0.35
C ALA A 75 -4.81 25.59 1.04
N ASN A 76 -5.77 26.23 1.70
CA ASN A 76 -5.59 26.76 3.06
C ASN A 76 -5.92 25.75 4.15
N LYS A 77 -6.60 24.64 3.82
CA LYS A 77 -6.93 23.55 4.74
C LYS A 77 -5.79 22.54 4.78
N LYS A 78 -5.48 22.00 5.95
CA LYS A 78 -4.54 20.87 6.07
C LYS A 78 -5.24 19.54 5.82
N TYR A 79 -4.56 18.64 5.08
CA TYR A 79 -5.06 17.30 4.76
C TYR A 79 -4.11 16.22 5.25
N PRO A 80 -4.61 15.08 5.73
CA PRO A 80 -3.82 13.87 5.88
C PRO A 80 -3.49 13.27 4.50
N VAL A 81 -2.46 12.41 4.44
CA VAL A 81 -1.96 11.85 3.18
C VAL A 81 -1.93 10.33 3.23
N LEU A 82 -2.53 9.69 2.22
CA LEU A 82 -2.37 8.27 1.91
C LEU A 82 -1.40 8.09 0.74
N TYR A 83 -0.28 7.41 0.95
CA TYR A 83 0.60 6.92 -0.11
C TYR A 83 0.11 5.55 -0.56
N LEU A 84 -0.29 5.43 -1.85
CA LEU A 84 -0.96 4.25 -2.40
C LEU A 84 -0.11 3.63 -3.52
N LEU A 85 0.54 2.48 -3.23
CA LEU A 85 1.62 1.92 -4.02
C LEU A 85 1.13 0.85 -5.01
N HIS A 86 1.72 0.84 -6.22
CA HIS A 86 1.39 -0.07 -7.32
C HIS A 86 2.17 -1.40 -7.30
N GLY A 87 1.82 -2.32 -8.20
CA GLY A 87 2.45 -3.63 -8.36
C GLY A 87 3.66 -3.64 -9.33
N ILE A 88 4.23 -4.86 -9.54
CA ILE A 88 5.47 -5.05 -10.32
C ILE A 88 5.34 -4.62 -11.78
N GLY A 89 4.15 -4.75 -12.37
CA GLY A 89 3.88 -4.40 -13.78
C GLY A 89 3.39 -2.98 -14.00
N GLY A 90 3.23 -2.19 -12.91
CA GLY A 90 2.63 -0.87 -12.94
C GLY A 90 3.60 0.30 -12.90
N ASP A 91 3.00 1.47 -12.88
CA ASP A 91 3.64 2.77 -12.68
C ASP A 91 2.69 3.68 -11.85
N GLU A 92 2.95 4.98 -11.78
CA GLU A 92 2.15 5.97 -11.06
C GLU A 92 0.67 6.06 -11.51
N ARG A 93 0.27 5.34 -12.56
CA ARG A 93 -1.09 5.33 -13.12
C ARG A 93 -1.82 4.02 -12.90
N GLU A 94 -1.15 2.96 -12.40
CA GLU A 94 -1.78 1.63 -12.30
C GLU A 94 -3.05 1.67 -11.47
N TRP A 95 -3.06 2.40 -10.36
CA TRP A 95 -4.24 2.53 -9.50
C TRP A 95 -5.46 3.15 -10.19
N LEU A 96 -5.28 3.91 -11.28
CA LEU A 96 -6.42 4.47 -12.04
C LEU A 96 -7.33 3.38 -12.61
N GLN A 97 -6.82 2.16 -12.84
CA GLN A 97 -7.63 0.99 -13.19
C GLN A 97 -8.57 0.57 -12.05
N GLY A 98 -8.21 0.89 -10.82
CA GLY A 98 -9.01 0.64 -9.61
C GLY A 98 -9.95 1.78 -9.26
N VAL A 99 -10.08 2.79 -10.10
CA VAL A 99 -10.97 3.96 -9.95
C VAL A 99 -10.94 4.60 -8.54
N PRO A 100 -9.75 4.86 -7.97
CA PRO A 100 -9.61 5.32 -6.59
C PRO A 100 -10.34 6.63 -6.34
N ASN A 101 -10.36 7.54 -7.32
CA ASN A 101 -11.09 8.80 -7.24
C ASN A 101 -12.61 8.58 -7.10
N ILE A 102 -13.19 7.64 -7.84
CA ILE A 102 -14.63 7.33 -7.76
C ILE A 102 -14.97 6.73 -6.40
N ILE A 103 -14.16 5.78 -5.92
CA ILE A 103 -14.34 5.17 -4.59
C ILE A 103 -14.29 6.25 -3.51
N MET A 104 -13.33 7.16 -3.56
CA MET A 104 -13.17 8.21 -2.56
C MET A 104 -14.29 9.25 -2.65
N ASP A 105 -14.68 9.69 -3.86
CA ASP A 105 -15.80 10.61 -4.05
C ASP A 105 -17.08 10.05 -3.44
N ASN A 106 -17.36 8.76 -3.65
CA ASN A 106 -18.49 8.06 -3.07
C ASN A 106 -18.42 8.00 -1.54
N LEU A 107 -17.24 7.67 -0.98
CA LEU A 107 -17.02 7.64 0.46
C LEU A 107 -17.21 9.01 1.12
N TYR A 108 -16.77 10.09 0.47
CA TYR A 108 -16.97 11.45 0.98
C TYR A 108 -18.43 11.87 0.92
N ALA A 109 -19.12 11.57 -0.18
CA ALA A 109 -20.55 11.84 -0.30
C ALA A 109 -21.37 11.11 0.77
N ASP A 110 -20.92 9.94 1.20
CA ASP A 110 -21.55 9.14 2.26
C ASP A 110 -21.05 9.51 3.68
N GLY A 111 -20.09 10.44 3.84
CA GLY A 111 -19.50 10.80 5.12
C GLY A 111 -18.73 9.66 5.80
N LYS A 112 -18.18 8.70 5.01
CA LYS A 112 -17.55 7.48 5.51
C LYS A 112 -16.03 7.55 5.63
N ALA A 113 -15.37 8.48 4.95
CA ALA A 113 -13.93 8.67 5.02
C ALA A 113 -13.56 10.10 5.42
N ALA A 114 -12.42 10.27 6.08
CA ALA A 114 -11.81 11.58 6.27
C ALA A 114 -11.33 12.13 4.92
N GLU A 115 -11.50 13.44 4.68
CA GLU A 115 -10.94 14.06 3.48
C GLU A 115 -9.42 13.99 3.52
N MET A 116 -8.81 13.41 2.48
CA MET A 116 -7.38 13.17 2.39
C MET A 116 -6.86 13.43 0.98
N ILE A 117 -5.57 13.68 0.86
CA ILE A 117 -4.83 13.62 -0.40
C ILE A 117 -4.34 12.17 -0.58
N ILE A 118 -4.47 11.61 -1.80
CA ILE A 118 -3.89 10.31 -2.13
C ILE A 118 -2.77 10.53 -3.13
N VAL A 119 -1.59 10.02 -2.79
CA VAL A 119 -0.39 10.08 -3.63
C VAL A 119 -0.10 8.69 -4.15
N MET A 120 -0.15 8.51 -5.45
CA MET A 120 0.14 7.26 -6.17
C MET A 120 1.47 7.43 -6.92
N PRO A 121 2.61 7.10 -6.28
CA PRO A 121 3.92 7.25 -6.90
C PRO A 121 4.27 6.07 -7.80
N ASN A 122 5.34 6.21 -8.59
CA ASN A 122 5.99 5.05 -9.16
C ASN A 122 6.93 4.42 -8.11
N GLY A 123 6.57 3.22 -7.63
CA GLY A 123 7.31 2.48 -6.60
C GLY A 123 8.59 1.80 -7.11
N ARG A 124 8.96 1.94 -8.40
CA ARG A 124 10.18 1.40 -9.01
C ARG A 124 11.26 2.49 -9.05
N ALA A 125 12.05 2.64 -7.99
CA ALA A 125 13.07 3.68 -7.86
C ALA A 125 14.36 3.31 -8.59
N GLN A 126 14.41 3.59 -9.89
CA GLN A 126 15.56 3.46 -10.77
C GLN A 126 15.43 4.44 -11.94
N VAL A 127 16.53 4.67 -12.67
CA VAL A 127 16.59 5.66 -13.77
C VAL A 127 15.54 5.38 -14.84
N ASN A 128 15.45 4.15 -15.36
CA ASN A 128 14.32 3.72 -16.20
C ASN A 128 13.26 3.08 -15.30
N ASP A 129 12.29 3.85 -14.86
CA ASP A 129 11.24 3.41 -13.95
C ASP A 129 9.99 2.85 -14.66
N ARG A 130 10.09 2.57 -15.95
CA ARG A 130 9.01 1.93 -16.73
C ARG A 130 9.01 0.41 -16.59
N ALA A 131 7.82 -0.19 -16.68
CA ALA A 131 7.63 -1.64 -16.63
C ALA A 131 7.92 -2.26 -18.01
N GLU A 132 9.21 -2.35 -18.38
CA GLU A 132 9.65 -2.83 -19.68
C GLU A 132 10.47 -4.12 -19.56
N GLY A 133 10.41 -4.98 -20.58
CA GLY A 133 11.18 -6.22 -20.63
C GLY A 133 10.83 -7.19 -19.49
N ASN A 134 11.85 -7.73 -18.82
CA ASN A 134 11.65 -8.60 -17.65
C ASN A 134 11.43 -7.75 -16.39
N VAL A 135 10.17 -7.45 -16.09
CA VAL A 135 9.79 -6.63 -14.94
C VAL A 135 10.27 -7.21 -13.60
N TYR A 136 10.41 -8.52 -13.48
CA TYR A 136 10.91 -9.16 -12.26
C TYR A 136 12.38 -8.86 -11.98
N ALA A 137 13.17 -8.58 -13.03
CA ALA A 137 14.56 -8.16 -12.87
C ALA A 137 14.69 -6.79 -12.20
N THR A 138 13.59 -5.99 -12.19
CA THR A 138 13.55 -4.67 -11.55
C THR A 138 13.06 -4.72 -10.09
N ALA A 139 12.78 -5.90 -9.54
CA ALA A 139 12.31 -6.05 -8.15
C ALA A 139 13.21 -5.33 -7.10
N PRO A 140 14.56 -5.27 -7.22
CA PRO A 140 15.38 -4.49 -6.30
C PRO A 140 15.07 -3.00 -6.26
N ALA A 141 14.57 -2.42 -7.36
CA ALA A 141 14.19 -1.01 -7.42
C ALA A 141 12.96 -0.70 -6.54
N PHE A 142 12.14 -1.70 -6.24
CA PHE A 142 11.03 -1.56 -5.28
C PHE A 142 11.53 -1.43 -3.84
N ALA A 143 12.61 -2.10 -3.46
CA ALA A 143 13.25 -1.89 -2.16
C ALA A 143 13.94 -0.52 -2.09
N ALA A 144 14.61 -0.09 -3.16
CA ALA A 144 15.27 1.22 -3.24
C ALA A 144 14.28 2.40 -3.13
N PHE A 145 12.99 2.19 -3.39
CA PHE A 145 11.96 3.22 -3.26
C PHE A 145 11.79 3.76 -1.83
N GLU A 146 12.18 3.01 -0.81
CA GLU A 146 12.18 3.49 0.58
C GLU A 146 12.92 4.81 0.73
N GLN A 147 14.14 4.90 0.19
CA GLN A 147 14.96 6.11 0.24
C GLN A 147 14.33 7.26 -0.54
N ASP A 148 13.74 6.98 -1.70
CA ASP A 148 13.08 7.98 -2.53
C ASP A 148 11.78 8.49 -1.86
N LEU A 149 10.99 7.58 -1.29
CA LEU A 149 9.76 7.93 -0.57
C LEU A 149 10.05 8.87 0.61
N LEU A 150 10.99 8.50 1.47
CA LEU A 150 11.27 9.23 2.71
C LEU A 150 12.10 10.50 2.46
N GLY A 151 13.08 10.44 1.55
CA GLY A 151 14.03 11.52 1.33
C GLY A 151 13.62 12.53 0.24
N SER A 152 12.70 12.16 -0.65
CA SER A 152 12.35 13.01 -1.80
C SER A 152 10.85 13.23 -1.92
N LEU A 153 10.04 12.17 -2.01
CA LEU A 153 8.62 12.30 -2.31
C LEU A 153 7.83 12.91 -1.15
N ILE A 154 7.99 12.41 0.09
CA ILE A 154 7.29 12.98 1.25
C ILE A 154 7.63 14.46 1.43
N PRO A 155 8.91 14.89 1.46
CA PRO A 155 9.25 16.31 1.53
C PRO A 155 8.67 17.15 0.38
N PHE A 156 8.64 16.61 -0.84
CA PHE A 156 8.04 17.28 -1.99
C PHE A 156 6.53 17.52 -1.79
N ILE A 157 5.79 16.50 -1.35
CA ILE A 157 4.33 16.59 -1.10
C ILE A 157 4.04 17.59 0.01
N GLU A 158 4.81 17.57 1.09
CA GLU A 158 4.69 18.51 2.21
C GLU A 158 5.03 19.97 1.81
N GLY A 159 5.93 20.15 0.86
CA GLY A 159 6.26 21.47 0.31
C GLY A 159 5.26 21.98 -0.72
N LYS A 160 4.55 21.08 -1.42
CA LYS A 160 3.61 21.44 -2.50
C LYS A 160 2.18 21.65 -2.00
N TYR A 161 1.74 20.87 -1.01
CA TYR A 161 0.37 20.90 -0.49
C TYR A 161 0.36 21.22 0.99
N ASN A 162 -0.71 21.86 1.45
CA ASN A 162 -0.91 22.08 2.88
C ASN A 162 -1.37 20.78 3.55
N VAL A 163 -0.41 20.00 4.06
CA VAL A 163 -0.66 18.72 4.68
C VAL A 163 -0.14 18.66 6.11
N TYR A 164 -0.67 17.72 6.89
CA TYR A 164 -0.09 17.40 8.18
C TYR A 164 1.22 16.63 7.98
N THR A 165 2.21 16.89 8.84
CA THR A 165 3.56 16.29 8.73
C THR A 165 3.85 15.21 9.78
N ASP A 166 2.89 14.95 10.67
CA ASP A 166 3.02 13.94 11.70
C ASP A 166 2.47 12.56 11.24
N LYS A 167 2.91 11.50 11.92
CA LYS A 167 2.55 10.12 11.60
C LYS A 167 1.06 9.82 11.70
N MET A 168 0.31 10.51 12.58
CA MET A 168 -1.12 10.28 12.78
C MET A 168 -1.97 10.72 11.58
N HIS A 169 -1.37 11.52 10.69
CA HIS A 169 -1.99 11.99 9.46
C HIS A 169 -1.30 11.43 8.21
N ARG A 170 -0.51 10.34 8.35
CA ARG A 170 0.16 9.70 7.23
C ARG A 170 -0.09 8.20 7.22
N ALA A 171 -0.60 7.70 6.09
CA ALA A 171 -0.87 6.29 5.84
C ALA A 171 -0.11 5.80 4.62
N ILE A 172 0.19 4.51 4.59
CA ILE A 172 0.76 3.83 3.44
C ILE A 172 -0.02 2.54 3.18
N ALA A 173 -0.39 2.31 1.93
CA ALA A 173 -1.03 1.07 1.49
C ALA A 173 -0.62 0.75 0.05
N GLY A 174 -0.83 -0.50 -0.38
CA GLY A 174 -0.50 -0.84 -1.75
C GLY A 174 -0.95 -2.25 -2.13
N LEU A 175 -0.90 -2.50 -3.44
CA LEU A 175 -1.23 -3.78 -4.03
C LEU A 175 0.03 -4.57 -4.44
N SER A 176 -0.01 -5.90 -4.35
CA SER A 176 1.05 -6.78 -4.85
C SER A 176 2.45 -6.41 -4.34
N MET A 177 3.39 -6.03 -5.21
CA MET A 177 4.71 -5.52 -4.81
C MET A 177 4.59 -4.26 -3.94
N GLY A 178 3.66 -3.36 -4.26
CA GLY A 178 3.35 -2.19 -3.44
C GLY A 178 2.76 -2.55 -2.08
N GLY A 179 2.03 -3.68 -1.98
CA GLY A 179 1.59 -4.24 -0.70
C GLY A 179 2.78 -4.66 0.17
N GLY A 180 3.76 -5.35 -0.43
CA GLY A 180 5.02 -5.68 0.26
C GLY A 180 5.81 -4.45 0.68
N GLN A 181 5.95 -3.45 -0.19
CA GLN A 181 6.57 -2.17 0.16
C GLN A 181 5.85 -1.49 1.33
N SER A 182 4.51 -1.45 1.29
CA SER A 182 3.72 -0.80 2.33
C SER A 182 3.92 -1.45 3.70
N LEU A 183 3.99 -2.78 3.75
CA LEU A 183 4.28 -3.51 4.98
C LEU A 183 5.73 -3.26 5.45
N ASN A 184 6.70 -3.32 4.53
CA ASN A 184 8.11 -3.12 4.86
C ASN A 184 8.38 -1.70 5.38
N PHE A 185 7.92 -0.68 4.65
CA PHE A 185 8.21 0.71 4.97
C PHE A 185 7.31 1.22 6.11
N GLY A 186 6.02 0.84 6.11
CA GLY A 186 5.08 1.29 7.13
C GLY A 186 5.41 0.77 8.52
N LEU A 187 5.76 -0.52 8.64
CA LEU A 187 6.16 -1.12 9.92
C LEU A 187 7.62 -0.80 10.28
N GLY A 188 8.50 -0.59 9.28
CA GLY A 188 9.88 -0.15 9.50
C GLY A 188 9.98 1.30 9.98
N HIS A 189 9.03 2.15 9.60
CA HIS A 189 9.02 3.59 9.91
C HIS A 189 7.72 4.00 10.61
N MET A 190 7.43 3.41 11.77
CA MET A 190 6.26 3.76 12.59
C MET A 190 6.33 5.17 13.21
N ASP A 191 7.46 5.84 13.14
CA ASP A 191 7.63 7.27 13.40
C ASP A 191 7.12 8.15 12.25
N VAL A 192 6.98 7.59 11.05
CA VAL A 192 6.50 8.27 9.84
C VAL A 192 5.05 7.90 9.52
N PHE A 193 4.67 6.62 9.68
CA PHE A 193 3.36 6.08 9.33
C PHE A 193 2.66 5.46 10.53
N ALA A 194 1.41 5.85 10.79
CA ALA A 194 0.58 5.22 11.83
C ALA A 194 -0.39 4.17 11.27
N TYR A 195 -0.68 4.19 9.97
CA TYR A 195 -1.65 3.32 9.32
C TYR A 195 -1.00 2.59 8.15
N VAL A 196 -1.06 1.27 8.16
CA VAL A 196 -0.38 0.40 7.19
C VAL A 196 -1.37 -0.58 6.57
N GLY A 197 -1.43 -0.59 5.22
CA GLY A 197 -2.31 -1.48 4.45
C GLY A 197 -1.54 -2.34 3.44
N GLY A 198 -1.87 -3.65 3.38
CA GLY A 198 -1.29 -4.57 2.39
C GLY A 198 -2.38 -5.33 1.63
N PHE A 199 -2.47 -5.14 0.30
CA PHE A 199 -3.46 -5.79 -0.54
C PHE A 199 -2.79 -6.83 -1.45
N SER A 200 -3.04 -8.14 -1.23
CA SER A 200 -2.37 -9.21 -1.95
C SER A 200 -0.84 -9.06 -1.96
N SER A 201 -0.23 -8.83 -0.80
CA SER A 201 1.20 -8.50 -0.67
C SER A 201 2.10 -9.56 -1.29
N ALA A 202 3.07 -9.12 -2.12
CA ALA A 202 3.95 -10.00 -2.89
C ALA A 202 5.15 -10.51 -2.06
N PRO A 203 5.95 -11.47 -2.61
CA PRO A 203 7.10 -12.07 -1.90
C PRO A 203 8.23 -11.11 -1.51
N ASN A 204 8.23 -9.85 -1.98
CA ASN A 204 9.14 -8.81 -1.48
C ASN A 204 8.82 -8.38 -0.04
N THR A 205 7.72 -8.86 0.54
CA THR A 205 7.40 -8.66 1.96
C THR A 205 8.45 -9.36 2.82
N ASN A 206 9.08 -8.64 3.73
CA ASN A 206 10.02 -9.19 4.69
C ASN A 206 9.36 -10.21 5.62
N THR A 207 10.16 -11.02 6.33
CA THR A 207 9.62 -11.93 7.34
C THR A 207 9.01 -11.15 8.51
N PRO A 208 8.04 -11.73 9.24
CA PRO A 208 7.40 -11.04 10.36
C PRO A 208 8.38 -10.51 11.41
N GLU A 209 9.44 -11.24 11.71
CA GLU A 209 10.48 -10.87 12.69
C GLU A 209 11.30 -9.64 12.22
N VAL A 210 11.46 -9.47 10.90
CA VAL A 210 12.11 -8.29 10.31
C VAL A 210 11.15 -7.11 10.27
N LEU A 211 9.86 -7.35 9.97
CA LEU A 211 8.83 -6.31 9.96
C LEU A 211 8.56 -5.76 11.37
N ILE A 212 8.60 -6.63 12.37
CA ILE A 212 8.23 -6.34 13.76
C ILE A 212 9.36 -6.81 14.69
N PRO A 213 10.50 -6.12 14.69
CA PRO A 213 11.62 -6.48 15.55
C PRO A 213 11.37 -6.13 17.02
N ASP A 214 10.42 -5.23 17.32
CA ASP A 214 10.01 -4.83 18.67
C ASP A 214 8.48 -4.86 18.77
N VAL A 215 7.98 -5.94 19.33
CA VAL A 215 6.54 -6.20 19.54
C VAL A 215 5.90 -5.12 20.43
N ALA A 216 6.58 -4.70 21.50
CA ALA A 216 6.04 -3.73 22.45
C ALA A 216 5.90 -2.35 21.78
N LYS A 217 6.90 -1.92 21.04
CA LYS A 217 6.88 -0.70 20.23
C LYS A 217 5.75 -0.74 19.19
N THR A 218 5.64 -1.86 18.45
CA THR A 218 4.59 -2.00 17.45
C THR A 218 3.18 -1.90 18.02
N LYS A 219 2.93 -2.53 19.17
CA LYS A 219 1.65 -2.39 19.88
C LYS A 219 1.33 -0.97 20.32
N ALA A 220 2.35 -0.22 20.73
CA ALA A 220 2.17 1.14 21.21
C ALA A 220 1.96 2.16 20.06
N GLU A 221 2.65 1.97 18.95
CA GLU A 221 2.79 3.00 17.92
C GLU A 221 1.96 2.76 16.66
N ASN A 222 1.75 1.50 16.24
CA ASN A 222 0.92 1.19 15.09
C ASN A 222 -0.56 1.37 15.42
N LYS A 223 -1.28 2.18 14.64
CA LYS A 223 -2.71 2.45 14.83
C LYS A 223 -3.59 1.50 14.04
N LEU A 224 -3.13 1.10 12.86
CA LEU A 224 -3.86 0.16 12.00
C LEU A 224 -2.87 -0.65 11.16
N LEU A 225 -2.94 -1.96 11.29
CA LEU A 225 -2.36 -2.92 10.36
C LEU A 225 -3.51 -3.70 9.73
N TRP A 226 -3.78 -3.44 8.45
CA TRP A 226 -4.93 -3.99 7.75
C TRP A 226 -4.53 -4.63 6.43
N MET A 227 -4.92 -5.87 6.22
CA MET A 227 -4.57 -6.63 5.03
C MET A 227 -5.81 -7.29 4.40
N VAL A 228 -5.77 -7.48 3.08
CA VAL A 228 -6.73 -8.28 2.33
C VAL A 228 -6.00 -9.07 1.26
N CYS A 229 -6.45 -10.30 1.03
CA CYS A 229 -5.99 -11.12 -0.07
C CYS A 229 -7.15 -11.98 -0.58
N GLY A 230 -7.18 -12.27 -1.87
CA GLY A 230 -8.19 -13.14 -2.45
C GLY A 230 -8.01 -14.59 -2.04
N SER A 231 -9.10 -15.33 -1.86
CA SER A 231 -9.05 -16.76 -1.48
C SER A 231 -8.43 -17.65 -2.57
N LYS A 232 -8.43 -17.18 -3.82
CA LYS A 232 -7.79 -17.85 -4.97
C LYS A 232 -6.46 -17.20 -5.37
N ASP A 233 -5.99 -16.21 -4.61
CA ASP A 233 -4.72 -15.52 -4.84
C ASP A 233 -3.56 -16.35 -4.28
N GLY A 234 -2.61 -16.73 -5.13
CA GLY A 234 -1.43 -17.51 -4.75
C GLY A 234 -0.48 -16.80 -3.76
N LEU A 235 -0.74 -15.52 -3.44
CA LEU A 235 0.11 -14.72 -2.54
C LEU A 235 -0.41 -14.65 -1.10
N MET A 236 -1.51 -15.33 -0.77
CA MET A 236 -2.10 -15.34 0.59
C MET A 236 -1.07 -15.63 1.69
N TYR A 237 -0.10 -16.51 1.41
CA TYR A 237 0.97 -16.87 2.35
C TYR A 237 1.68 -15.67 2.97
N ASN A 238 1.96 -14.62 2.17
CA ASN A 238 2.71 -13.45 2.67
C ASN A 238 1.92 -12.68 3.74
N SER A 239 0.60 -12.57 3.58
CA SER A 239 -0.26 -11.92 4.58
C SER A 239 -0.56 -12.84 5.76
N SER A 240 -0.77 -14.15 5.52
CA SER A 240 -1.08 -15.12 6.58
C SER A 240 0.07 -15.30 7.55
N ARG A 241 1.34 -15.34 7.10
CA ARG A 241 2.49 -15.45 8.03
C ARG A 241 2.61 -14.23 8.94
N LEU A 242 2.33 -13.01 8.44
CA LEU A 242 2.32 -11.82 9.29
C LEU A 242 1.14 -11.84 10.26
N LYS A 243 -0.05 -12.26 9.80
CA LYS A 243 -1.22 -12.42 10.68
C LYS A 243 -0.96 -13.42 11.81
N ALA A 244 -0.38 -14.59 11.49
CA ALA A 244 -0.03 -15.60 12.50
C ALA A 244 0.92 -15.05 13.56
N PHE A 245 1.97 -14.34 13.13
CA PHE A 245 2.91 -13.68 14.04
C PHE A 245 2.20 -12.63 14.93
N CYS A 246 1.34 -11.81 14.33
CA CYS A 246 0.59 -10.80 15.08
C CYS A 246 -0.33 -11.46 16.13
N ASP A 247 -1.03 -12.54 15.77
CA ASP A 247 -1.92 -13.27 16.68
C ASP A 247 -1.13 -13.88 17.86
N GLU A 248 -0.01 -14.55 17.57
CA GLU A 248 0.87 -15.13 18.58
C GLU A 248 1.37 -14.10 19.59
N HIS A 249 1.69 -12.89 19.12
CA HIS A 249 2.21 -11.81 19.93
C HIS A 249 1.14 -10.84 20.45
N GLY A 250 -0.14 -11.05 20.14
CA GLY A 250 -1.25 -10.17 20.56
C GLY A 250 -1.14 -8.76 19.97
N ILE A 251 -0.68 -8.61 18.73
CA ILE A 251 -0.63 -7.35 17.97
C ILE A 251 -1.95 -7.20 17.22
N PRO A 252 -2.69 -6.09 17.37
CA PRO A 252 -3.88 -5.84 16.58
C PRO A 252 -3.57 -5.84 15.07
N CYS A 253 -4.15 -6.79 14.34
CA CYS A 253 -3.93 -6.96 12.91
C CYS A 253 -5.18 -7.54 12.26
N THR A 254 -5.64 -6.91 11.19
CA THR A 254 -6.76 -7.41 10.37
C THR A 254 -6.23 -8.09 9.12
N LEU A 255 -6.72 -9.29 8.84
CA LEU A 255 -6.57 -9.96 7.54
C LEU A 255 -7.92 -10.44 7.05
N ILE A 256 -8.37 -9.92 5.91
CA ILE A 256 -9.60 -10.36 5.22
C ILE A 256 -9.24 -11.37 4.15
N ASN A 257 -9.89 -12.52 4.18
CA ASN A 257 -9.89 -13.47 3.07
C ASN A 257 -11.06 -13.11 2.14
N PHE A 258 -10.78 -12.47 1.01
CA PHE A 258 -11.81 -12.06 0.06
C PHE A 258 -12.35 -13.29 -0.69
N PRO A 259 -13.64 -13.64 -0.56
CA PRO A 259 -14.21 -14.85 -1.14
C PRO A 259 -14.06 -14.85 -2.67
N ASP A 260 -13.62 -15.98 -3.22
CA ASP A 260 -13.41 -16.20 -4.66
C ASP A 260 -12.51 -15.19 -5.37
N GLY A 261 -11.84 -14.31 -4.62
CA GLY A 261 -10.96 -13.27 -5.15
C GLY A 261 -9.67 -13.86 -5.71
N GLU A 262 -9.25 -13.31 -6.83
CA GLU A 262 -7.96 -13.55 -7.49
C GLU A 262 -7.01 -12.37 -7.29
N HIS A 263 -5.81 -12.43 -7.87
CA HIS A 263 -4.82 -11.35 -7.84
C HIS A 263 -5.18 -10.22 -8.83
N ASN A 264 -6.20 -9.42 -8.50
CA ASN A 264 -6.73 -8.40 -9.39
C ASN A 264 -7.42 -7.23 -8.67
N PHE A 265 -7.85 -6.24 -9.43
CA PHE A 265 -8.49 -5.02 -8.93
C PHE A 265 -9.84 -5.24 -8.23
N VAL A 266 -10.50 -6.38 -8.37
CA VAL A 266 -11.72 -6.68 -7.60
C VAL A 266 -11.38 -6.71 -6.11
N VAL A 267 -10.28 -7.40 -5.75
CA VAL A 267 -9.78 -7.48 -4.36
C VAL A 267 -9.19 -6.13 -3.91
N TRP A 268 -8.41 -5.47 -4.76
CA TRP A 268 -7.68 -4.26 -4.38
C TRP A 268 -8.58 -3.03 -4.23
N LYS A 269 -9.62 -2.90 -5.05
CA LYS A 269 -10.67 -1.88 -4.88
C LYS A 269 -11.40 -2.04 -3.55
N TYR A 270 -11.77 -3.28 -3.21
CA TYR A 270 -12.34 -3.60 -1.91
C TYR A 270 -11.36 -3.23 -0.76
N GLY A 271 -10.08 -3.51 -0.97
CA GLY A 271 -9.02 -3.13 -0.03
C GLY A 271 -9.00 -1.62 0.22
N LEU A 272 -8.94 -0.82 -0.84
CA LEU A 272 -8.96 0.64 -0.74
C LEU A 272 -10.24 1.14 -0.08
N PHE A 273 -11.41 0.65 -0.51
CA PHE A 273 -12.71 1.04 0.03
C PHE A 273 -12.80 0.85 1.54
N ASN A 274 -12.33 -0.29 2.06
CA ASN A 274 -12.38 -0.56 3.50
C ASN A 274 -11.28 0.18 4.26
N PHE A 275 -10.04 0.18 3.76
CA PHE A 275 -8.92 0.82 4.43
C PHE A 275 -9.13 2.33 4.58
N ALA A 276 -9.61 3.01 3.53
CA ALA A 276 -9.86 4.45 3.56
C ALA A 276 -10.90 4.88 4.61
N GLN A 277 -11.84 4.00 4.94
CA GLN A 277 -12.83 4.26 5.99
C GLN A 277 -12.27 4.14 7.41
N LEU A 278 -11.11 3.55 7.59
CA LEU A 278 -10.52 3.24 8.91
C LEU A 278 -9.39 4.20 9.31
N ILE A 279 -8.78 4.88 8.35
CA ILE A 279 -7.65 5.78 8.60
C ILE A 279 -8.10 7.21 8.92
N PHE A 280 -7.27 7.93 9.69
CA PHE A 280 -7.44 9.36 10.03
C PHE A 280 -8.72 9.70 10.82
N LYS A 281 -9.17 8.75 11.67
CA LYS A 281 -10.31 8.91 12.58
C LYS A 281 -9.85 9.13 14.01
#